data_4dbf157b769ea36a09e5554ab6500e6b
#
_entry.id   4dbf157b769ea36a09e5554ab6500e6b
#
_cell.length_a   1.000
_cell.length_b   1.000
_cell.length_c   1.000
_cell.angle_alpha   90.00
_cell.angle_beta   90.00
_cell.angle_gamma   90.00
#
_symmetry.space_group_name_H-M   'P 1'
#
loop_
_entity.id
_entity.type
_entity.pdbx_description
1 polymer ?
#
loop_
_entity_poly.entity_id
_entity_poly.type
_entity_poly.pdbx_seq_one_letter_code
_entity_poly.pdbx_strand_id
1 'polypeptide(L)'
;MRNAVPPTRHDDVVPGLRDGRPRRRGRRVLDVLAALVLVLLLAVGGVVVYLTSSIGGGIARIPDAFRGIDAGSRPATFGGTTFLLVGTDSRAEAPTTGTDAAPGVDAGSQRSDVIMLGTLAPDGEHASVVSIPRDSWVDIPGRGMNKINAAYAFGGAPLLIETVEKLTGVRVDHFGVVDFAGFTSLVDSVGGIDVTVAQATSNAGVDFRAGENHLDGAQALAYVRQRYGLPNGDIDRAARQQNAIKALLAKVQEKATTDPTALYSFATSVGDAVSVDDSLSNTGLVQLALENRNLRGSGVAFVTAPVAGLEREGAQSVVYLDEQRSAQLWGAVRNGSVAQYADLNPTEALSSTPS
;
A
#
# COMPACT_ATOMS: atom_id res chain seq x y z
N MET A 1 59.72 41.65 60.61
CA MET A 1 58.30 41.81 60.86
C MET A 1 57.57 41.38 59.56
N ARG A 2 56.99 40.25 59.57
CA ARG A 2 56.32 39.62 58.37
C ARG A 2 54.84 39.59 58.64
N ASN A 3 54.05 40.30 57.82
CA ASN A 3 52.62 40.23 57.85
C ASN A 3 52.16 39.17 56.80
N ALA A 4 51.55 38.12 57.29
CA ALA A 4 50.92 37.11 56.49
C ALA A 4 49.47 37.51 56.13
N VAL A 5 49.13 37.45 54.84
CA VAL A 5 47.79 37.65 54.33
C VAL A 5 47.18 36.25 54.16
N PRO A 6 45.93 35.97 54.59
CA PRO A 6 45.28 34.69 54.38
C PRO A 6 44.67 34.59 52.97
N PRO A 7 44.58 33.40 52.38
CA PRO A 7 44.02 33.19 51.04
C PRO A 7 42.49 33.23 51.07
N THR A 8 41.90 34.03 50.19
CA THR A 8 40.48 34.06 49.90
C THR A 8 40.09 32.83 49.02
N ARG A 9 39.18 32.04 49.52
CA ARG A 9 38.56 30.90 48.82
C ARG A 9 37.48 31.44 47.93
N HIS A 10 37.62 31.34 46.58
CA HIS A 10 36.57 31.55 45.62
C HIS A 10 35.89 30.20 45.40
N ASP A 11 34.66 30.06 45.88
CA ASP A 11 33.74 29.00 45.51
C ASP A 11 33.03 29.43 44.20
N ASP A 12 33.60 29.03 43.06
CA ASP A 12 32.90 29.16 41.78
C ASP A 12 31.85 28.06 41.64
N VAL A 13 30.61 28.41 41.94
CA VAL A 13 29.44 27.59 41.68
C VAL A 13 29.17 27.64 40.17
N VAL A 14 29.49 26.57 39.44
CA VAL A 14 29.12 26.36 38.04
C VAL A 14 27.63 26.03 38.00
N PRO A 15 26.79 26.80 37.28
CA PRO A 15 25.39 26.43 37.11
C PRO A 15 25.29 25.17 36.27
N GLY A 16 24.67 24.13 36.82
CA GLY A 16 24.45 22.86 36.16
C GLY A 16 23.70 23.01 34.82
N LEU A 17 24.31 22.51 33.77
CA LEU A 17 23.69 22.25 32.48
C LEU A 17 22.52 21.26 32.70
N ARG A 18 21.31 21.77 32.63
CA ARG A 18 20.10 20.92 32.53
C ARG A 18 20.13 20.21 31.18
N ASP A 19 20.45 18.93 31.21
CA ASP A 19 20.24 18.01 30.09
C ASP A 19 18.76 18.05 29.66
N GLY A 20 18.49 18.86 28.66
CA GLY A 20 17.22 18.92 27.96
C GLY A 20 17.08 17.74 27.00
N ARG A 21 16.91 16.52 27.53
CA ARG A 21 16.49 15.39 26.71
C ARG A 21 15.06 15.67 26.21
N PRO A 22 14.83 15.77 24.88
CA PRO A 22 13.49 15.98 24.38
C PRO A 22 12.62 14.78 24.79
N ARG A 23 11.50 15.09 25.42
CA ARG A 23 10.51 14.10 25.86
C ARG A 23 10.00 13.32 24.67
N ARG A 24 10.41 12.05 24.54
CA ARG A 24 9.98 11.04 23.55
C ARG A 24 8.48 10.67 23.61
N ARG A 25 7.63 11.48 24.23
CA ARG A 25 6.19 11.19 24.35
C ARG A 25 5.38 11.50 23.09
N GLY A 26 5.80 12.43 22.24
CA GLY A 26 5.07 12.77 21.00
C GLY A 26 5.23 11.75 19.89
N ARG A 27 6.36 11.04 19.84
CA ARG A 27 6.63 10.04 18.78
C ARG A 27 5.82 8.75 18.94
N ARG A 28 5.49 8.34 20.17
CA ARG A 28 4.75 7.11 20.43
C ARG A 28 3.27 7.18 20.08
N VAL A 29 2.70 8.36 19.94
CA VAL A 29 1.29 8.54 19.54
C VAL A 29 1.13 8.49 18.03
N LEU A 30 2.14 8.96 17.25
CA LEU A 30 2.12 8.85 15.79
C LEU A 30 2.35 7.40 15.30
N ASP A 31 3.14 6.62 16.05
CA ASP A 31 3.49 5.25 15.67
C ASP A 31 2.32 4.26 15.86
N VAL A 32 1.35 4.60 16.68
CA VAL A 32 0.15 3.78 16.99
C VAL A 32 -0.83 3.74 15.83
N LEU A 33 -0.78 4.70 14.94
CA LEU A 33 -1.87 5.02 14.02
C LEU A 33 -1.74 4.42 12.60
N ALA A 34 -0.59 4.16 12.04
CA ALA A 34 -0.40 3.80 10.63
C ALA A 34 -0.60 2.31 10.29
N ALA A 35 -0.49 1.42 11.27
CA ALA A 35 -0.70 -0.01 11.08
C ALA A 35 -2.16 -0.44 11.12
N LEU A 36 -2.97 0.39 11.78
CA LEU A 36 -4.41 0.20 11.86
C LEU A 36 -5.08 0.11 10.48
N VAL A 37 -4.45 0.45 9.42
CA VAL A 37 -5.13 0.74 8.18
C VAL A 37 -5.04 -0.36 7.13
N LEU A 38 -3.95 -1.10 6.99
CA LEU A 38 -4.11 -2.36 6.25
C LEU A 38 -5.03 -3.28 7.08
N VAL A 39 -4.91 -3.23 8.40
CA VAL A 39 -5.82 -3.92 9.34
C VAL A 39 -7.11 -3.15 9.50
N LEU A 40 -7.17 -1.84 9.37
CA LEU A 40 -8.39 -1.07 9.42
C LEU A 40 -9.15 -1.11 8.09
N LEU A 41 -8.49 -1.20 6.94
CA LEU A 41 -9.15 -1.65 5.70
C LEU A 41 -9.70 -3.06 5.88
N LEU A 42 -9.05 -3.91 6.65
CA LEU A 42 -9.51 -5.25 6.99
C LEU A 42 -10.41 -5.26 8.25
N ALA A 43 -10.18 -4.43 9.28
CA ALA A 43 -10.96 -4.41 10.53
C ALA A 43 -12.14 -3.48 10.49
N VAL A 44 -12.02 -2.33 9.86
CA VAL A 44 -13.17 -1.47 9.59
C VAL A 44 -14.03 -2.13 8.51
N GLY A 45 -13.43 -2.73 7.47
CA GLY A 45 -14.12 -3.66 6.59
C GLY A 45 -14.82 -4.75 7.41
N GLY A 46 -14.14 -5.41 8.32
CA GLY A 46 -14.69 -6.50 9.14
C GLY A 46 -15.75 -6.06 10.16
N VAL A 47 -15.55 -4.98 10.90
CA VAL A 47 -16.56 -4.43 11.84
C VAL A 47 -17.75 -3.86 11.09
N VAL A 48 -17.52 -3.24 9.93
CA VAL A 48 -18.62 -2.72 9.10
C VAL A 48 -19.31 -3.82 8.35
N VAL A 49 -18.59 -4.80 7.85
CA VAL A 49 -19.20 -6.01 7.29
C VAL A 49 -20.01 -6.77 8.34
N TYR A 50 -19.56 -6.84 9.59
CA TYR A 50 -20.37 -7.36 10.69
C TYR A 50 -21.59 -6.50 10.97
N LEU A 51 -21.47 -5.18 11.00
CA LEU A 51 -22.58 -4.25 11.18
C LEU A 51 -23.48 -4.12 9.96
N THR A 52 -22.93 -4.23 8.71
CA THR A 52 -23.70 -4.14 7.46
C THR A 52 -24.20 -5.49 6.95
N SER A 53 -23.61 -6.61 7.33
CA SER A 53 -24.23 -7.93 7.08
C SER A 53 -25.57 -8.08 7.83
N SER A 54 -25.73 -7.30 8.91
CA SER A 54 -27.02 -7.12 9.58
C SER A 54 -27.95 -6.14 8.86
N ILE A 55 -27.48 -5.37 7.86
CA ILE A 55 -28.21 -4.27 7.20
C ILE A 55 -28.24 -4.43 5.65
N GLY A 56 -27.61 -5.47 5.09
CA GLY A 56 -27.77 -5.85 3.66
C GLY A 56 -26.69 -5.37 2.70
N GLY A 57 -25.56 -4.78 3.16
CA GLY A 57 -24.43 -4.40 2.31
C GLY A 57 -23.18 -5.20 2.69
N GLY A 58 -22.60 -5.97 1.76
CA GLY A 58 -21.35 -6.73 1.93
C GLY A 58 -20.30 -6.25 0.93
N ILE A 59 -19.02 -6.57 1.17
CA ILE A 59 -17.96 -6.38 0.17
C ILE A 59 -18.25 -7.30 -1.03
N ALA A 60 -18.14 -6.79 -2.25
CA ALA A 60 -18.34 -7.56 -3.47
C ALA A 60 -17.32 -8.71 -3.57
N ARG A 61 -17.76 -9.86 -4.05
CA ARG A 61 -16.94 -11.07 -4.20
C ARG A 61 -16.57 -11.32 -5.65
N ILE A 62 -15.30 -11.64 -5.86
CA ILE A 62 -14.79 -12.10 -7.16
C ILE A 62 -14.88 -13.62 -7.15
N PRO A 63 -15.81 -14.22 -7.90
CA PRO A 63 -15.90 -15.66 -7.96
C PRO A 63 -14.68 -16.24 -8.67
N ASP A 64 -14.27 -17.43 -8.22
CA ASP A 64 -13.24 -18.21 -8.94
C ASP A 64 -11.88 -17.50 -9.13
N ALA A 65 -11.47 -16.57 -8.24
CA ALA A 65 -10.20 -15.85 -8.38
C ALA A 65 -8.97 -16.78 -8.43
N PHE A 66 -9.09 -17.99 -7.88
CA PHE A 66 -8.05 -19.03 -7.88
C PHE A 66 -8.35 -20.23 -8.79
N ARG A 67 -9.34 -20.08 -9.68
CA ARG A 67 -9.77 -21.18 -10.55
C ARG A 67 -8.66 -21.65 -11.47
N GLY A 68 -8.44 -22.96 -11.50
CA GLY A 68 -7.49 -23.60 -12.41
C GLY A 68 -6.03 -23.52 -11.96
N ILE A 69 -5.74 -22.85 -10.85
CA ILE A 69 -4.38 -22.84 -10.29
C ILE A 69 -4.16 -24.16 -9.54
N ASP A 70 -3.17 -24.94 -9.99
CA ASP A 70 -2.85 -26.20 -9.32
C ASP A 70 -2.28 -25.96 -7.93
N ALA A 71 -2.98 -26.42 -6.90
CA ALA A 71 -2.57 -26.25 -5.51
C ALA A 71 -1.18 -26.84 -5.20
N GLY A 72 -0.77 -27.89 -5.93
CA GLY A 72 0.51 -28.56 -5.75
C GLY A 72 1.69 -27.76 -6.33
N SER A 73 1.44 -26.86 -7.29
CA SER A 73 2.48 -26.03 -7.92
C SER A 73 2.67 -24.68 -7.25
N ARG A 74 1.78 -24.30 -6.34
CA ARG A 74 1.84 -22.99 -5.65
C ARG A 74 2.96 -22.95 -4.61
N PRO A 75 3.57 -21.77 -4.37
CA PRO A 75 4.55 -21.61 -3.31
C PRO A 75 4.03 -22.05 -1.94
N ALA A 76 4.95 -22.47 -1.06
CA ALA A 76 4.61 -22.79 0.33
C ALA A 76 4.14 -21.53 1.08
N THR A 77 3.25 -21.72 2.06
CA THR A 77 2.86 -20.65 2.98
C THR A 77 4.00 -20.33 3.93
N PHE A 78 4.13 -19.07 4.35
CA PHE A 78 5.14 -18.63 5.31
C PHE A 78 4.55 -18.28 6.69
N GLY A 79 3.27 -18.58 6.92
CA GLY A 79 2.56 -18.32 8.17
C GLY A 79 1.92 -16.93 8.30
N GLY A 80 2.26 -15.98 7.42
CA GLY A 80 1.57 -14.70 7.25
C GLY A 80 0.45 -14.79 6.21
N THR A 81 -0.23 -13.68 5.96
CA THR A 81 -1.29 -13.58 4.94
C THR A 81 -0.88 -12.63 3.83
N THR A 82 -0.95 -13.06 2.59
CA THR A 82 -0.55 -12.27 1.42
C THR A 82 -1.75 -11.95 0.55
N PHE A 83 -1.87 -10.66 0.21
CA PHE A 83 -2.88 -10.11 -0.68
C PHE A 83 -2.24 -9.65 -1.98
N LEU A 84 -2.76 -10.07 -3.11
CA LEU A 84 -2.47 -9.44 -4.40
C LEU A 84 -3.53 -8.37 -4.66
N LEU A 85 -3.12 -7.11 -4.59
CA LEU A 85 -3.98 -5.94 -4.77
C LEU A 85 -3.79 -5.37 -6.17
N VAL A 86 -4.89 -5.16 -6.87
CA VAL A 86 -4.90 -4.68 -8.25
C VAL A 86 -5.74 -3.41 -8.35
N GLY A 87 -5.14 -2.38 -8.93
CA GLY A 87 -5.85 -1.18 -9.36
C GLY A 87 -6.14 -1.25 -10.86
N THR A 88 -7.39 -1.07 -11.27
CA THR A 88 -7.77 -1.15 -12.68
C THR A 88 -8.21 0.20 -13.24
N ASP A 89 -7.81 0.49 -14.51
CA ASP A 89 -8.37 1.58 -15.31
C ASP A 89 -9.63 1.09 -16.00
N SER A 90 -10.72 1.06 -15.29
CA SER A 90 -12.01 0.81 -15.93
C SER A 90 -12.43 2.10 -16.68
N ARG A 91 -12.51 2.01 -17.99
CA ARG A 91 -13.09 3.06 -18.85
C ARG A 91 -14.61 2.96 -18.96
N ALA A 92 -15.22 2.09 -18.17
CA ALA A 92 -16.65 1.98 -18.05
C ALA A 92 -17.22 3.27 -17.42
N GLU A 93 -18.37 3.72 -17.90
CA GLU A 93 -19.08 4.87 -17.30
C GLU A 93 -19.61 4.56 -15.89
N ALA A 94 -19.68 3.27 -15.52
CA ALA A 94 -20.12 2.78 -14.21
C ALA A 94 -18.98 2.03 -13.50
N PRO A 95 -19.00 1.97 -12.15
CA PRO A 95 -18.05 1.17 -11.36
C PRO A 95 -18.00 -0.28 -11.84
N THR A 96 -16.80 -0.86 -11.85
CA THR A 96 -16.56 -2.28 -12.22
C THR A 96 -16.17 -3.13 -11.02
N THR A 97 -16.06 -2.50 -9.84
CA THR A 97 -15.72 -3.13 -8.56
C THR A 97 -16.69 -2.69 -7.47
N GLY A 98 -16.70 -3.41 -6.35
CA GLY A 98 -17.60 -3.13 -5.23
C GLY A 98 -19.04 -3.56 -5.47
N THR A 99 -19.90 -3.21 -4.52
CA THR A 99 -21.35 -3.53 -4.59
C THR A 99 -22.10 -2.75 -5.68
N ASP A 100 -21.53 -1.61 -6.11
CA ASP A 100 -22.08 -0.75 -7.16
C ASP A 100 -21.63 -1.14 -8.58
N ALA A 101 -20.89 -2.26 -8.71
CA ALA A 101 -20.42 -2.73 -10.00
C ALA A 101 -21.59 -3.00 -10.97
N ALA A 102 -21.43 -2.57 -12.22
CA ALA A 102 -22.44 -2.79 -13.25
C ALA A 102 -22.68 -4.29 -13.45
N PRO A 103 -23.94 -4.74 -13.54
CA PRO A 103 -24.26 -6.17 -13.74
C PRO A 103 -23.61 -6.73 -15.02
N GLY A 104 -22.97 -7.90 -14.91
CA GLY A 104 -22.37 -8.61 -16.04
C GLY A 104 -21.00 -8.08 -16.49
N VAL A 105 -20.39 -7.18 -15.74
CA VAL A 105 -19.00 -6.77 -15.94
C VAL A 105 -18.12 -7.61 -15.03
N ASP A 106 -17.14 -8.32 -15.62
CA ASP A 106 -16.12 -9.01 -14.83
C ASP A 106 -15.33 -7.98 -14.00
N ALA A 107 -15.18 -8.23 -12.72
CA ALA A 107 -14.49 -7.31 -11.80
C ALA A 107 -13.10 -6.99 -12.35
N GLY A 108 -12.87 -5.70 -12.65
CA GLY A 108 -11.61 -5.25 -13.20
C GLY A 108 -11.30 -5.71 -14.63
N SER A 109 -12.28 -5.92 -15.51
CA SER A 109 -12.15 -6.49 -16.86
C SER A 109 -11.15 -5.79 -17.82
N GLN A 110 -10.29 -4.91 -17.33
CA GLN A 110 -9.31 -4.15 -18.09
C GLN A 110 -7.87 -4.36 -17.55
N ARG A 111 -6.88 -3.62 -18.11
CA ARG A 111 -5.48 -3.76 -17.70
C ARG A 111 -5.28 -3.35 -16.25
N SER A 112 -4.50 -4.12 -15.52
CA SER A 112 -4.04 -3.71 -14.20
C SER A 112 -3.01 -2.58 -14.31
N ASP A 113 -3.34 -1.41 -13.79
CA ASP A 113 -2.43 -0.27 -13.75
C ASP A 113 -1.61 -0.19 -12.46
N VAL A 114 -2.10 -0.85 -11.42
CA VAL A 114 -1.44 -1.01 -10.12
C VAL A 114 -1.39 -2.51 -9.80
N ILE A 115 -0.24 -3.00 -9.42
CA ILE A 115 -0.04 -4.38 -8.95
C ILE A 115 0.79 -4.29 -7.68
N MET A 116 0.20 -4.65 -6.55
CA MET A 116 0.86 -4.60 -5.24
C MET A 116 0.68 -5.91 -4.49
N LEU A 117 1.77 -6.37 -3.89
CA LEU A 117 1.75 -7.49 -2.96
C LEU A 117 1.73 -6.94 -1.54
N GLY A 118 0.59 -7.02 -0.87
CA GLY A 118 0.41 -6.66 0.53
C GLY A 118 0.60 -7.89 1.41
N THR A 119 1.41 -7.80 2.45
CA THR A 119 1.69 -8.94 3.32
C THR A 119 1.49 -8.56 4.78
N LEU A 120 0.73 -9.36 5.50
CA LEU A 120 0.62 -9.30 6.95
C LEU A 120 1.57 -10.36 7.53
N ALA A 121 2.51 -9.94 8.37
CA ALA A 121 3.45 -10.86 9.00
C ALA A 121 2.77 -11.71 10.08
N PRO A 122 3.29 -12.92 10.39
CA PRO A 122 2.68 -13.80 11.38
C PRO A 122 2.65 -13.24 12.79
N ASP A 123 3.46 -12.23 13.10
CA ASP A 123 3.52 -11.58 14.41
C ASP A 123 2.35 -10.61 14.68
N GLY A 124 1.56 -10.27 13.66
CA GLY A 124 0.46 -9.31 13.77
C GLY A 124 0.89 -7.87 14.06
N GLU A 125 2.19 -7.56 13.95
CA GLU A 125 2.79 -6.26 14.25
C GLU A 125 3.47 -5.62 13.04
N HIS A 126 3.79 -6.42 12.01
CA HIS A 126 4.44 -5.96 10.79
C HIS A 126 3.61 -6.27 9.54
N ALA A 127 3.70 -5.36 8.59
CA ALA A 127 3.12 -5.53 7.26
C ALA A 127 4.05 -4.94 6.19
N SER A 128 3.86 -5.36 4.96
CA SER A 128 4.56 -4.75 3.84
C SER A 128 3.65 -4.55 2.64
N VAL A 129 3.96 -3.54 1.83
CA VAL A 129 3.35 -3.28 0.53
C VAL A 129 4.46 -3.18 -0.49
N VAL A 130 4.53 -4.16 -1.38
CA VAL A 130 5.53 -4.19 -2.44
C VAL A 130 4.84 -3.91 -3.77
N SER A 131 5.18 -2.78 -4.41
CA SER A 131 4.73 -2.46 -5.76
C SER A 131 5.54 -3.22 -6.81
N ILE A 132 4.85 -3.87 -7.74
CA ILE A 132 5.45 -4.48 -8.93
C ILE A 132 5.13 -3.56 -10.11
N PRO A 133 6.11 -2.94 -10.78
CA PRO A 133 5.85 -2.09 -11.93
C PRO A 133 5.04 -2.83 -12.99
N ARG A 134 3.93 -2.25 -13.44
CA ARG A 134 2.99 -2.90 -14.37
C ARG A 134 3.60 -3.31 -15.71
N ASP A 135 4.64 -2.60 -16.13
CA ASP A 135 5.38 -2.84 -17.37
C ASP A 135 6.57 -3.81 -17.18
N SER A 136 6.67 -4.49 -16.01
CA SER A 136 7.70 -5.51 -15.76
C SER A 136 7.60 -6.62 -16.79
N TRP A 137 8.76 -6.91 -17.44
CA TRP A 137 8.88 -7.94 -18.47
C TRP A 137 9.10 -9.29 -17.82
N VAL A 138 8.06 -10.13 -17.83
CA VAL A 138 8.00 -11.38 -17.07
C VAL A 138 7.48 -12.52 -17.93
N ASP A 139 7.78 -13.76 -17.54
CA ASP A 139 7.22 -14.94 -18.18
C ASP A 139 5.83 -15.24 -17.61
N ILE A 140 4.82 -15.01 -18.44
CA ILE A 140 3.41 -15.29 -18.12
C ILE A 140 3.09 -16.75 -18.48
N PRO A 141 2.62 -17.58 -17.54
CA PRO A 141 2.31 -18.98 -17.77
C PRO A 141 1.45 -19.20 -19.02
N GLY A 142 1.91 -20.07 -19.92
CA GLY A 142 1.20 -20.37 -21.18
C GLY A 142 1.15 -19.24 -22.22
N ARG A 143 1.80 -18.10 -21.97
CA ARG A 143 1.82 -16.92 -22.85
C ARG A 143 3.23 -16.42 -23.21
N GLY A 144 4.28 -16.89 -22.50
CA GLY A 144 5.64 -16.44 -22.67
C GLY A 144 5.91 -15.05 -22.13
N MET A 145 7.04 -14.46 -22.54
CA MET A 145 7.49 -13.15 -22.06
C MET A 145 6.56 -12.03 -22.48
N ASN A 146 6.07 -11.26 -21.50
CA ASN A 146 5.20 -10.09 -21.72
C ASN A 146 5.26 -9.15 -20.51
N LYS A 147 4.62 -7.98 -20.63
CA LYS A 147 4.38 -7.10 -19.48
C LYS A 147 3.46 -7.78 -18.48
N ILE A 148 3.78 -7.69 -17.19
CA ILE A 148 3.00 -8.36 -16.14
C ILE A 148 1.51 -7.96 -16.13
N ASN A 149 1.18 -6.71 -16.49
CA ASN A 149 -0.20 -6.24 -16.59
C ASN A 149 -1.02 -6.95 -17.69
N ALA A 150 -0.35 -7.57 -18.67
CA ALA A 150 -1.01 -8.36 -19.69
C ALA A 150 -1.57 -9.68 -19.15
N ALA A 151 -1.01 -10.22 -18.07
CA ALA A 151 -1.52 -11.43 -17.44
C ALA A 151 -2.98 -11.25 -17.00
N TYR A 152 -3.30 -10.11 -16.40
CA TYR A 152 -4.68 -9.81 -16.00
C TYR A 152 -5.62 -9.67 -17.20
N ALA A 153 -5.17 -9.00 -18.26
CA ALA A 153 -5.96 -8.86 -19.50
C ALA A 153 -6.17 -10.19 -20.24
N PHE A 154 -5.26 -11.16 -20.13
CA PHE A 154 -5.32 -12.45 -20.83
C PHE A 154 -6.11 -13.52 -20.08
N GLY A 155 -6.07 -13.51 -18.77
CA GLY A 155 -6.65 -14.59 -17.96
C GLY A 155 -7.20 -14.16 -16.61
N GLY A 156 -7.44 -12.86 -16.41
CA GLY A 156 -8.03 -12.33 -15.16
C GLY A 156 -7.16 -12.57 -13.93
N ALA A 157 -7.85 -12.67 -12.80
CA ALA A 157 -7.20 -12.90 -11.50
C ALA A 157 -6.36 -14.21 -11.48
N PRO A 158 -6.83 -15.35 -11.96
CA PRO A 158 -6.06 -16.60 -11.88
C PRO A 158 -4.69 -16.50 -12.56
N LEU A 159 -4.63 -15.97 -13.77
CA LEU A 159 -3.36 -15.89 -14.52
C LEU A 159 -2.41 -14.86 -13.93
N LEU A 160 -2.94 -13.74 -13.41
CA LEU A 160 -2.09 -12.76 -12.73
C LEU A 160 -1.54 -13.32 -11.42
N ILE A 161 -2.35 -14.02 -10.62
CA ILE A 161 -1.90 -14.69 -9.39
C ILE A 161 -0.78 -15.67 -9.70
N GLU A 162 -1.00 -16.58 -10.66
CA GLU A 162 0.00 -17.56 -11.07
C GLU A 162 1.30 -16.89 -11.55
N THR A 163 1.18 -15.80 -12.32
CA THR A 163 2.33 -15.02 -12.80
C THR A 163 3.12 -14.39 -11.64
N VAL A 164 2.41 -13.79 -10.67
CA VAL A 164 3.05 -13.18 -9.50
C VAL A 164 3.68 -14.23 -8.60
N GLU A 165 3.01 -15.34 -8.34
CA GLU A 165 3.56 -16.46 -7.56
C GLU A 165 4.82 -17.04 -8.21
N LYS A 166 4.82 -17.22 -9.54
CA LYS A 166 5.98 -17.68 -10.32
C LYS A 166 7.14 -16.68 -10.23
N LEU A 167 6.87 -15.39 -10.37
CA LEU A 167 7.87 -14.33 -10.32
C LEU A 167 8.52 -14.19 -8.94
N THR A 168 7.71 -14.28 -7.88
CA THR A 168 8.13 -13.91 -6.53
C THR A 168 8.46 -15.09 -5.63
N GLY A 169 7.95 -16.29 -5.94
CA GLY A 169 7.95 -17.42 -5.03
C GLY A 169 7.19 -17.14 -3.73
N VAL A 170 6.31 -16.14 -3.72
CA VAL A 170 5.44 -15.80 -2.59
C VAL A 170 4.02 -16.27 -2.91
N ARG A 171 3.43 -17.05 -2.02
CA ARG A 171 2.04 -17.50 -2.15
C ARG A 171 1.09 -16.33 -1.97
N VAL A 172 0.11 -16.20 -2.85
CA VAL A 172 -0.99 -15.24 -2.74
C VAL A 172 -2.18 -15.91 -2.07
N ASP A 173 -2.57 -15.47 -0.89
CA ASP A 173 -3.69 -16.07 -0.15
C ASP A 173 -5.02 -15.44 -0.56
N HIS A 174 -5.02 -14.13 -0.82
CA HIS A 174 -6.21 -13.38 -1.19
C HIS A 174 -5.94 -12.44 -2.37
N PHE A 175 -7.01 -12.16 -3.12
CA PHE A 175 -6.98 -11.27 -4.27
C PHE A 175 -7.99 -10.14 -4.07
N GLY A 176 -7.56 -8.90 -4.34
CA GLY A 176 -8.43 -7.72 -4.23
C GLY A 176 -8.28 -6.79 -5.42
N VAL A 177 -9.39 -6.21 -5.86
CA VAL A 177 -9.43 -5.22 -6.96
C VAL A 177 -10.15 -3.98 -6.50
N VAL A 178 -9.60 -2.83 -6.89
CA VAL A 178 -10.26 -1.52 -6.80
C VAL A 178 -10.16 -0.82 -8.15
N ASP A 179 -11.23 -0.20 -8.60
CA ASP A 179 -11.20 0.66 -9.78
C ASP A 179 -11.00 2.14 -9.41
N PHE A 180 -10.87 3.00 -10.40
CA PHE A 180 -10.63 4.41 -10.16
C PHE A 180 -11.80 5.13 -9.48
N ALA A 181 -13.04 4.74 -9.77
CA ALA A 181 -14.21 5.30 -9.12
C ALA A 181 -14.23 4.95 -7.63
N GLY A 182 -13.95 3.68 -7.31
CA GLY A 182 -13.79 3.20 -5.94
C GLY A 182 -12.68 3.92 -5.20
N PHE A 183 -11.49 4.08 -5.80
CA PHE A 183 -10.40 4.85 -5.19
C PHE A 183 -10.80 6.30 -4.87
N THR A 184 -11.47 6.98 -5.82
CA THR A 184 -11.97 8.33 -5.61
C THR A 184 -12.93 8.40 -4.42
N SER A 185 -13.91 7.49 -4.37
CA SER A 185 -14.88 7.41 -3.27
C SER A 185 -14.22 7.14 -1.91
N LEU A 186 -13.20 6.28 -1.87
CA LEU A 186 -12.43 6.02 -0.64
C LEU A 186 -11.73 7.27 -0.12
N VAL A 187 -11.09 8.03 -0.99
CA VAL A 187 -10.42 9.29 -0.63
C VAL A 187 -11.42 10.32 -0.13
N ASP A 188 -12.53 10.50 -0.83
CA ASP A 188 -13.56 11.48 -0.47
C ASP A 188 -14.25 11.13 0.85
N SER A 189 -14.44 9.84 1.15
CA SER A 189 -15.10 9.38 2.38
C SER A 189 -14.35 9.77 3.67
N VAL A 190 -13.05 10.00 3.58
CA VAL A 190 -12.21 10.48 4.70
C VAL A 190 -11.97 11.99 4.66
N GLY A 191 -12.56 12.68 3.68
CA GLY A 191 -12.40 14.13 3.50
C GLY A 191 -11.11 14.52 2.79
N GLY A 192 -10.56 13.66 1.92
CA GLY A 192 -9.33 13.90 1.18
C GLY A 192 -8.09 13.32 1.87
N ILE A 193 -6.96 13.38 1.16
CA ILE A 193 -5.65 12.91 1.66
C ILE A 193 -4.60 14.01 1.57
N ASP A 194 -3.62 13.97 2.49
CA ASP A 194 -2.53 14.92 2.53
C ASP A 194 -1.25 14.24 2.03
N VAL A 195 -0.69 14.73 0.91
CA VAL A 195 0.52 14.18 0.30
C VAL A 195 1.62 15.24 0.24
N THR A 196 2.86 14.81 0.41
CA THR A 196 4.04 15.70 0.21
C THR A 196 4.69 15.37 -1.12
N VAL A 197 4.94 16.39 -1.94
CA VAL A 197 5.52 16.27 -3.29
C VAL A 197 6.87 16.97 -3.34
N ALA A 198 7.91 16.33 -3.91
CA ALA A 198 9.26 16.89 -3.93
C ALA A 198 9.37 18.15 -4.79
N GLN A 199 8.66 18.18 -5.91
CA GLN A 199 8.70 19.30 -6.87
C GLN A 199 7.32 19.56 -7.48
N ALA A 200 7.08 20.81 -7.88
CA ALA A 200 5.82 21.17 -8.52
C ALA A 200 5.64 20.42 -9.85
N THR A 201 4.45 19.86 -10.05
CA THR A 201 4.07 19.14 -11.28
C THR A 201 2.61 19.39 -11.60
N SER A 202 2.14 19.01 -12.80
CA SER A 202 0.72 19.04 -13.15
C SER A 202 0.30 17.80 -13.93
N ASN A 203 -0.94 17.37 -13.74
CA ASN A 203 -1.54 16.26 -14.50
C ASN A 203 -3.05 16.40 -14.56
N ALA A 204 -3.64 16.12 -15.72
CA ALA A 204 -5.08 16.15 -15.95
C ALA A 204 -5.77 17.47 -15.51
N GLY A 205 -5.08 18.61 -15.63
CA GLY A 205 -5.60 19.92 -15.23
C GLY A 205 -5.50 20.21 -13.72
N VAL A 206 -4.84 19.35 -12.95
CA VAL A 206 -4.56 19.55 -11.52
C VAL A 206 -3.10 19.92 -11.33
N ASP A 207 -2.84 21.00 -10.58
CA ASP A 207 -1.50 21.46 -10.22
C ASP A 207 -1.13 20.96 -8.81
N PHE A 208 0.01 20.29 -8.70
CA PHE A 208 0.60 19.85 -7.43
C PHE A 208 1.78 20.76 -7.09
N ARG A 209 1.77 21.37 -5.92
CA ARG A 209 2.86 22.24 -5.45
C ARG A 209 3.97 21.40 -4.81
N ALA A 210 5.18 21.91 -4.85
CA ALA A 210 6.23 21.35 -3.99
C ALA A 210 5.84 21.51 -2.51
N GLY A 211 6.03 20.48 -1.70
CA GLY A 211 5.58 20.43 -0.32
C GLY A 211 4.22 19.76 -0.15
N GLU A 212 3.48 20.15 0.89
CA GLU A 212 2.20 19.54 1.25
C GLU A 212 1.06 19.96 0.31
N ASN A 213 0.25 18.99 -0.08
CA ASN A 213 -0.95 19.15 -0.89
C ASN A 213 -2.09 18.37 -0.23
N HIS A 214 -3.24 19.02 -0.06
CA HIS A 214 -4.49 18.35 0.29
C HIS A 214 -5.23 18.03 -1.00
N LEU A 215 -5.58 16.76 -1.20
CA LEU A 215 -6.17 16.25 -2.44
C LEU A 215 -7.53 15.60 -2.12
N ASP A 216 -8.58 16.04 -2.82
CA ASP A 216 -9.83 15.29 -2.91
C ASP A 216 -9.65 14.03 -3.78
N GLY A 217 -10.71 13.22 -3.93
CA GLY A 217 -10.63 11.97 -4.68
C GLY A 217 -10.24 12.16 -6.14
N ALA A 218 -10.77 13.18 -6.84
CA ALA A 218 -10.45 13.46 -8.23
C ALA A 218 -8.99 13.93 -8.39
N GLN A 219 -8.53 14.79 -7.50
CA GLN A 219 -7.15 15.28 -7.46
C GLN A 219 -6.18 14.15 -7.10
N ALA A 220 -6.53 13.31 -6.13
CA ALA A 220 -5.76 12.12 -5.76
C ALA A 220 -5.65 11.13 -6.94
N LEU A 221 -6.74 10.94 -7.70
CA LEU A 221 -6.70 10.13 -8.92
C LEU A 221 -5.77 10.72 -9.97
N ALA A 222 -5.81 12.04 -10.20
CA ALA A 222 -4.87 12.72 -11.08
C ALA A 222 -3.41 12.52 -10.61
N TYR A 223 -3.17 12.61 -9.31
CA TYR A 223 -1.86 12.41 -8.69
C TYR A 223 -1.29 11.00 -8.93
N VAL A 224 -2.06 9.95 -8.64
CA VAL A 224 -1.60 8.56 -8.77
C VAL A 224 -1.50 8.06 -10.21
N ARG A 225 -2.10 8.79 -11.17
CA ARG A 225 -2.04 8.48 -12.61
C ARG A 225 -0.92 9.22 -13.34
N GLN A 226 -0.29 10.22 -12.73
CA GLN A 226 0.76 10.98 -13.37
C GLN A 226 1.98 10.13 -13.66
N ARG A 227 2.50 10.21 -14.88
CA ARG A 227 3.76 9.60 -15.30
C ARG A 227 4.59 10.53 -16.19
N TYR A 228 3.92 11.44 -16.90
CA TYR A 228 4.59 12.46 -17.72
C TYR A 228 5.02 13.63 -16.85
N GLY A 229 6.20 14.17 -17.15
CA GLY A 229 6.79 15.24 -16.34
C GLY A 229 7.38 14.77 -15.00
N LEU A 230 7.48 13.46 -14.78
CA LEU A 230 8.20 12.86 -13.65
C LEU A 230 9.57 12.33 -14.12
N PRO A 231 10.64 12.47 -13.31
CA PRO A 231 12.00 12.09 -13.69
C PRO A 231 12.14 10.62 -14.15
N ASN A 232 11.52 9.68 -13.43
CA ASN A 232 11.60 8.24 -13.68
C ASN A 232 10.28 7.64 -14.20
N GLY A 233 9.34 8.48 -14.67
CA GLY A 233 8.09 8.06 -15.31
C GLY A 233 7.26 7.07 -14.50
N ASP A 234 7.25 5.81 -14.89
CA ASP A 234 6.42 4.75 -14.28
C ASP A 234 6.86 4.34 -12.87
N ILE A 235 8.15 4.47 -12.56
CA ILE A 235 8.70 4.21 -11.22
C ILE A 235 8.19 5.27 -10.23
N ASP A 236 8.25 6.54 -10.62
CA ASP A 236 7.74 7.63 -9.79
C ASP A 236 6.22 7.54 -9.64
N ARG A 237 5.50 7.06 -10.67
CA ARG A 237 4.08 6.77 -10.54
C ARG A 237 3.80 5.70 -9.49
N ALA A 238 4.57 4.62 -9.45
CA ALA A 238 4.44 3.59 -8.41
C ALA A 238 4.70 4.18 -7.01
N ALA A 239 5.70 5.05 -6.87
CA ALA A 239 5.96 5.76 -5.62
C ALA A 239 4.80 6.69 -5.22
N ARG A 240 4.17 7.41 -6.16
CA ARG A 240 2.97 8.22 -5.91
C ARG A 240 1.77 7.38 -5.48
N GLN A 241 1.58 6.22 -6.07
CA GLN A 241 0.53 5.27 -5.67
C GLN A 241 0.74 4.80 -4.23
N GLN A 242 1.96 4.42 -3.86
CA GLN A 242 2.30 4.07 -2.49
C GLN A 242 2.10 5.25 -1.52
N ASN A 243 2.52 6.46 -1.93
CA ASN A 243 2.36 7.67 -1.12
C ASN A 243 0.87 8.00 -0.87
N ALA A 244 0.02 7.88 -1.89
CA ALA A 244 -1.42 8.08 -1.74
C ALA A 244 -2.05 7.04 -0.80
N ILE A 245 -1.67 5.76 -0.91
CA ILE A 245 -2.09 4.72 0.02
C ILE A 245 -1.63 5.06 1.44
N LYS A 246 -0.36 5.39 1.64
CA LYS A 246 0.17 5.80 2.93
C LYS A 246 -0.59 7.00 3.51
N ALA A 247 -0.91 8.01 2.69
CA ALA A 247 -1.66 9.20 3.09
C ALA A 247 -3.13 8.85 3.46
N LEU A 248 -3.80 8.01 2.65
CA LEU A 248 -5.15 7.51 2.95
C LEU A 248 -5.14 6.76 4.28
N LEU A 249 -4.15 5.92 4.49
CA LEU A 249 -3.94 5.20 5.72
C LEU A 249 -3.78 6.14 6.93
N ALA A 250 -2.99 7.18 6.83
CA ALA A 250 -2.81 8.17 7.89
C ALA A 250 -4.12 8.93 8.18
N LYS A 251 -4.88 9.27 7.12
CA LYS A 251 -6.16 10.00 7.25
C LYS A 251 -7.23 9.16 7.93
N VAL A 252 -7.37 7.90 7.57
CA VAL A 252 -8.29 6.96 8.24
C VAL A 252 -7.97 6.85 9.73
N GLN A 253 -6.69 6.84 10.10
CA GLN A 253 -6.27 6.77 11.49
C GLN A 253 -6.57 8.03 12.28
N GLU A 254 -6.35 9.18 11.68
CA GLU A 254 -6.75 10.45 12.25
C GLU A 254 -8.26 10.43 12.54
N LYS A 255 -9.06 10.03 11.55
CA LYS A 255 -10.52 9.94 11.67
C LYS A 255 -10.98 8.90 12.69
N ALA A 256 -10.30 7.78 12.83
CA ALA A 256 -10.63 6.77 13.84
C ALA A 256 -10.63 7.31 15.29
N THR A 257 -9.83 8.34 15.55
CA THR A 257 -9.74 8.96 16.88
C THR A 257 -10.54 10.25 17.01
N THR A 258 -10.82 10.94 15.90
CA THR A 258 -11.42 12.28 15.92
C THR A 258 -12.85 12.29 15.43
N ASP A 259 -13.25 11.37 14.55
CA ASP A 259 -14.55 11.36 13.89
C ASP A 259 -15.03 9.92 13.58
N PRO A 260 -15.67 9.24 14.54
CA PRO A 260 -16.22 7.89 14.33
C PRO A 260 -17.22 7.78 13.18
N THR A 261 -17.91 8.89 12.82
CA THR A 261 -18.88 8.91 11.73
C THR A 261 -18.17 8.81 10.38
N ALA A 262 -17.05 9.54 10.22
CA ALA A 262 -16.21 9.43 9.03
C ALA A 262 -15.63 8.01 8.88
N LEU A 263 -15.27 7.36 9.99
CA LEU A 263 -14.82 5.98 9.97
C LEU A 263 -15.91 5.00 9.46
N TYR A 264 -17.14 5.19 9.90
CA TYR A 264 -18.28 4.41 9.39
C TYR A 264 -18.49 4.64 7.88
N SER A 265 -18.45 5.90 7.44
CA SER A 265 -18.59 6.27 6.02
C SER A 265 -17.47 5.65 5.17
N PHE A 266 -16.22 5.73 5.65
CA PHE A 266 -15.08 5.08 4.99
C PHE A 266 -15.28 3.57 4.82
N ALA A 267 -15.73 2.92 5.86
CA ALA A 267 -15.94 1.50 5.86
C ALA A 267 -17.07 1.05 4.91
N THR A 268 -18.15 1.83 4.81
CA THR A 268 -19.20 1.63 3.80
C THR A 268 -18.60 1.80 2.40
N SER A 269 -17.82 2.87 2.18
CA SER A 269 -17.13 3.12 0.90
C SER A 269 -16.15 2.00 0.51
N VAL A 270 -15.50 1.33 1.47
CA VAL A 270 -14.69 0.13 1.17
C VAL A 270 -15.55 -1.00 0.60
N GLY A 271 -16.73 -1.26 1.18
CA GLY A 271 -17.67 -2.25 0.65
C GLY A 271 -18.12 -1.93 -0.77
N ASP A 272 -18.37 -0.65 -1.04
CA ASP A 272 -18.85 -0.17 -2.34
C ASP A 272 -17.73 -0.07 -3.40
N ALA A 273 -16.47 0.05 -2.99
CA ALA A 273 -15.34 0.32 -3.87
C ALA A 273 -14.48 -0.90 -4.17
N VAL A 274 -14.40 -1.87 -3.25
CA VAL A 274 -13.45 -2.98 -3.30
C VAL A 274 -14.17 -4.29 -3.58
N SER A 275 -13.61 -5.08 -4.49
CA SER A 275 -14.00 -6.48 -4.67
C SER A 275 -12.87 -7.39 -4.20
N VAL A 276 -13.17 -8.44 -3.44
CA VAL A 276 -12.20 -9.42 -2.96
C VAL A 276 -12.57 -10.83 -3.42
N ASP A 277 -11.61 -11.75 -3.40
CA ASP A 277 -11.89 -13.15 -3.73
C ASP A 277 -12.97 -13.76 -2.81
N ASP A 278 -13.65 -14.78 -3.31
CA ASP A 278 -14.77 -15.43 -2.62
C ASP A 278 -14.35 -16.33 -1.45
N SER A 279 -13.07 -16.69 -1.36
CA SER A 279 -12.53 -17.45 -0.22
C SER A 279 -12.39 -16.58 1.04
N LEU A 280 -12.26 -15.25 0.89
CA LEU A 280 -12.17 -14.30 1.99
C LEU A 280 -13.56 -13.94 2.52
N SER A 281 -14.07 -14.72 3.46
CA SER A 281 -15.38 -14.47 4.06
C SER A 281 -15.40 -13.21 4.92
N ASN A 282 -16.60 -12.69 5.24
CA ASN A 282 -16.77 -11.58 6.19
C ASN A 282 -16.21 -11.91 7.57
N THR A 283 -16.38 -13.14 8.02
CA THR A 283 -15.79 -13.63 9.27
C THR A 283 -14.26 -13.67 9.18
N GLY A 284 -13.70 -14.10 8.04
CA GLY A 284 -12.26 -14.09 7.78
C GLY A 284 -11.68 -12.68 7.85
N LEU A 285 -12.36 -11.68 7.30
CA LEU A 285 -11.95 -10.27 7.40
C LEU A 285 -11.91 -9.78 8.86
N VAL A 286 -12.92 -10.12 9.66
CA VAL A 286 -12.96 -9.80 11.11
C VAL A 286 -11.81 -10.49 11.84
N GLN A 287 -11.55 -11.75 11.52
CA GLN A 287 -10.47 -12.52 12.14
C GLN A 287 -9.10 -11.91 11.81
N LEU A 288 -8.82 -11.63 10.54
CA LEU A 288 -7.59 -10.94 10.12
C LEU A 288 -7.39 -9.61 10.85
N ALA A 289 -8.45 -8.87 11.04
CA ALA A 289 -8.43 -7.63 11.79
C ALA A 289 -8.04 -7.81 13.26
N LEU A 290 -8.61 -8.81 13.91
CA LEU A 290 -8.32 -9.11 15.31
C LEU A 290 -6.89 -9.65 15.49
N GLU A 291 -6.42 -10.48 14.59
CA GLU A 291 -5.07 -11.03 14.60
C GLU A 291 -4.02 -9.91 14.44
N ASN A 292 -4.32 -8.91 13.62
CA ASN A 292 -3.42 -7.81 13.33
C ASN A 292 -3.73 -6.50 14.10
N ARG A 293 -4.50 -6.56 15.19
CA ARG A 293 -4.89 -5.38 15.98
C ARG A 293 -3.71 -4.59 16.58
N ASN A 294 -2.55 -5.20 16.68
CA ASN A 294 -1.32 -4.57 17.19
C ASN A 294 -0.47 -3.92 16.10
N LEU A 295 -0.79 -4.16 14.84
CA LEU A 295 -0.08 -3.58 13.69
C LEU A 295 -0.11 -2.04 13.81
N ARG A 296 1.02 -1.36 13.65
CA ARG A 296 1.21 0.09 13.72
C ARG A 296 1.73 0.60 12.38
N GLY A 297 1.58 1.87 12.07
CA GLY A 297 2.05 2.41 10.80
C GLY A 297 3.55 2.38 10.60
N SER A 298 4.30 2.50 11.70
CA SER A 298 5.74 2.25 11.68
C SER A 298 6.08 0.79 11.40
N GLY A 299 5.13 -0.14 11.56
CA GLY A 299 5.24 -1.55 11.19
C GLY A 299 4.95 -1.84 9.72
N VAL A 300 4.54 -0.84 8.91
CA VAL A 300 4.25 -1.03 7.48
C VAL A 300 5.41 -0.53 6.62
N ALA A 301 6.06 -1.45 5.93
CA ALA A 301 7.12 -1.13 4.96
C ALA A 301 6.51 -0.98 3.56
N PHE A 302 6.86 0.10 2.86
CA PHE A 302 6.52 0.34 1.46
C PHE A 302 7.77 0.24 0.60
N VAL A 303 7.76 -0.65 -0.38
CA VAL A 303 8.92 -0.93 -1.24
C VAL A 303 8.45 -1.10 -2.69
N THR A 304 9.26 -0.67 -3.65
CA THR A 304 9.08 -1.01 -5.06
C THR A 304 10.02 -2.13 -5.45
N ALA A 305 9.57 -3.10 -6.23
CA ALA A 305 10.41 -4.17 -6.74
C ALA A 305 11.63 -3.59 -7.48
N PRO A 306 12.86 -4.04 -7.19
CA PRO A 306 14.08 -3.48 -7.74
C PRO A 306 14.11 -3.52 -9.26
N VAL A 307 14.44 -2.38 -9.88
CA VAL A 307 14.53 -2.22 -11.33
C VAL A 307 15.97 -2.23 -11.77
N ALA A 308 16.31 -3.10 -12.75
CA ALA A 308 17.61 -3.14 -13.41
C ALA A 308 17.70 -2.10 -14.52
N GLY A 309 16.61 -1.87 -15.26
CA GLY A 309 16.60 -0.92 -16.37
C GLY A 309 15.23 -0.76 -17.02
N LEU A 310 15.15 0.30 -17.83
CA LEU A 310 14.01 0.59 -18.71
C LEU A 310 14.49 0.37 -20.14
N GLU A 311 13.89 -0.57 -20.84
CA GLU A 311 14.33 -0.97 -22.19
C GLU A 311 13.15 -1.03 -23.18
N ARG A 312 13.43 -1.46 -24.38
CA ARG A 312 12.40 -1.65 -25.43
C ARG A 312 12.46 -3.08 -25.94
N GLU A 313 11.30 -3.72 -25.89
CA GLU A 313 11.05 -4.99 -26.56
C GLU A 313 10.17 -4.75 -27.79
N GLY A 314 10.80 -4.69 -28.93
CA GLY A 314 10.16 -4.27 -30.16
C GLY A 314 9.64 -2.82 -30.08
N ALA A 315 8.34 -2.64 -30.20
CA ALA A 315 7.67 -1.33 -30.07
C ALA A 315 7.30 -0.99 -28.62
N GLN A 316 7.46 -1.89 -27.67
CA GLN A 316 7.02 -1.74 -26.29
C GLN A 316 8.15 -1.23 -25.39
N SER A 317 7.87 -0.23 -24.55
CA SER A 317 8.70 0.14 -23.41
C SER A 317 8.44 -0.83 -22.27
N VAL A 318 9.48 -1.45 -21.71
CA VAL A 318 9.40 -2.48 -20.66
C VAL A 318 10.31 -2.15 -19.49
N VAL A 319 10.03 -2.74 -18.35
CA VAL A 319 10.81 -2.65 -17.13
C VAL A 319 11.46 -4.01 -16.88
N TYR A 320 12.79 -4.04 -16.78
CA TYR A 320 13.50 -5.21 -16.31
C TYR A 320 13.72 -5.12 -14.81
N LEU A 321 13.30 -6.14 -14.09
CA LEU A 321 13.57 -6.25 -12.66
C LEU A 321 15.00 -6.74 -12.43
N ASP A 322 15.66 -6.26 -11.38
CA ASP A 322 16.95 -6.77 -10.95
C ASP A 322 16.76 -8.13 -10.26
N GLU A 323 17.19 -9.19 -10.88
CA GLU A 323 16.96 -10.56 -10.41
C GLU A 323 17.54 -10.80 -9.02
N GLN A 324 18.77 -10.33 -8.77
CA GLN A 324 19.46 -10.58 -7.49
C GLN A 324 18.81 -9.82 -6.35
N ARG A 325 18.54 -8.52 -6.51
CA ARG A 325 17.88 -7.71 -5.49
C ARG A 325 16.42 -8.12 -5.31
N SER A 326 15.73 -8.48 -6.39
CA SER A 326 14.37 -9.02 -6.32
C SER A 326 14.32 -10.33 -5.53
N ALA A 327 15.25 -11.25 -5.72
CA ALA A 327 15.32 -12.49 -4.95
C ALA A 327 15.51 -12.22 -3.43
N GLN A 328 16.31 -11.19 -3.08
CA GLN A 328 16.47 -10.73 -1.69
C GLN A 328 15.17 -10.14 -1.14
N LEU A 329 14.49 -9.30 -1.92
CA LEU A 329 13.20 -8.72 -1.55
C LEU A 329 12.13 -9.79 -1.32
N TRP A 330 11.99 -10.74 -2.26
CA TRP A 330 11.01 -11.83 -2.11
C TRP A 330 11.34 -12.76 -0.93
N GLY A 331 12.64 -12.95 -0.65
CA GLY A 331 13.09 -13.59 0.58
C GLY A 331 12.66 -12.84 1.83
N ALA A 332 12.80 -11.53 1.84
CA ALA A 332 12.37 -10.67 2.95
C ALA A 332 10.84 -10.68 3.13
N VAL A 333 10.07 -10.73 2.02
CA VAL A 333 8.59 -10.89 2.09
C VAL A 333 8.22 -12.20 2.78
N ARG A 334 8.80 -13.33 2.35
CA ARG A 334 8.53 -14.64 2.96
C ARG A 334 8.93 -14.75 4.44
N ASN A 335 9.93 -13.97 4.85
CA ASN A 335 10.43 -13.98 6.22
C ASN A 335 9.85 -12.87 7.11
N GLY A 336 8.94 -12.02 6.59
CA GLY A 336 8.37 -10.89 7.32
C GLY A 336 9.39 -9.78 7.65
N SER A 337 10.52 -9.70 6.91
CA SER A 337 11.63 -8.78 7.18
C SER A 337 11.77 -7.65 6.15
N VAL A 338 10.68 -7.28 5.47
CA VAL A 338 10.69 -6.22 4.43
C VAL A 338 11.10 -4.86 4.99
N ALA A 339 10.79 -4.54 6.24
CA ALA A 339 11.24 -3.30 6.87
C ALA A 339 12.79 -3.23 6.95
N GLN A 340 13.42 -4.33 7.36
CA GLN A 340 14.89 -4.42 7.36
C GLN A 340 15.48 -4.33 5.96
N TYR A 341 14.83 -4.98 4.97
CA TYR A 341 15.24 -4.85 3.58
C TYR A 341 15.17 -3.38 3.11
N ALA A 342 14.09 -2.67 3.43
CA ALA A 342 13.92 -1.26 3.07
C ALA A 342 15.01 -0.35 3.68
N ASP A 343 15.38 -0.60 4.94
CA ASP A 343 16.47 0.14 5.60
C ASP A 343 17.83 -0.05 4.92
N LEU A 344 18.08 -1.26 4.40
CA LEU A 344 19.32 -1.60 3.67
C LEU A 344 19.30 -1.15 2.22
N ASN A 345 18.12 -0.93 1.63
CA ASN A 345 17.90 -0.58 0.23
C ASN A 345 17.00 0.67 0.11
N PRO A 346 17.48 1.85 0.54
CA PRO A 346 16.67 3.07 0.59
C PRO A 346 16.18 3.57 -0.78
N THR A 347 16.77 3.11 -1.88
CA THR A 347 16.34 3.44 -3.25
C THR A 347 15.07 2.74 -3.67
N GLU A 348 14.78 1.57 -3.11
CA GLU A 348 13.54 0.83 -3.32
C GLU A 348 12.45 1.21 -2.30
N ALA A 349 12.85 1.72 -1.15
CA ALA A 349 11.93 2.18 -0.12
C ALA A 349 11.18 3.45 -0.55
N LEU A 350 9.90 3.57 -0.16
CA LEU A 350 9.13 4.78 -0.42
C LEU A 350 9.79 5.98 0.25
N SER A 351 10.18 6.97 -0.56
CA SER A 351 10.65 8.26 -0.08
C SER A 351 9.58 8.97 0.77
N SER A 352 10.00 9.78 1.73
CA SER A 352 9.10 10.68 2.46
C SER A 352 8.48 11.76 1.55
N THR A 353 9.14 12.07 0.45
CA THR A 353 8.73 13.07 -0.54
C THR A 353 8.93 12.51 -1.96
N PRO A 354 8.01 11.71 -2.49
CA PRO A 354 8.09 11.22 -3.87
C PRO A 354 8.06 12.37 -4.90
N SER A 355 8.62 12.10 -6.08
CA SER A 355 8.68 13.06 -7.20
C SER A 355 7.30 13.48 -7.68
#